data_3df92cc22328628e1691d774e444f776
#
_entry.id   3df92cc22328628e1691d774e444f776
#
_cell.length_a   1.000
_cell.length_b   1.000
_cell.length_c   1.000
_cell.angle_alpha   90.00
_cell.angle_beta   90.00
_cell.angle_gamma   90.00
#
_symmetry.space_group_name_H-M   'P 1'
#
loop_
_entity.id
_entity.type
_entity.pdbx_description
1 polymer ?
#
loop_
_entity_poly.entity_id
_entity_poly.type
_entity_poly.pdbx_seq_one_letter_code
_entity_poly.pdbx_strand_id
1 'polypeptide(L)'
;MGFPAFVHTITSTIDEAAWPVEGQGYNECGCTAASNAANLIVRAHQYRKDDFVRQAGVFFQPQWGGTPSPITTWLLQRHGFGTHFGKLQPAEYELVLRDLIDRGVPVIIELGVVLLSGVPVSGQHSVVLVGYSEPFRDHTGQAREEYYLVDAQWPDLGKFSLSSNNWDYDGDGAVEHFPGNRTLSRAQLRDAYPMRTYFPVFPTQSDHDLWYRQHVQVERRVPLLSAFKGRLLSGANDTWIGPRRALAPLPA
;
A
#
# COMPACT_ATOMS: atom_id res chain seq x y z
N MET A 1 19.29 9.28 13.32
CA MET A 1 19.67 8.94 11.93
C MET A 1 18.43 9.06 11.07
N GLY A 2 18.57 9.38 9.78
CA GLY A 2 17.47 9.42 8.82
C GLY A 2 17.61 8.30 7.79
N PHE A 3 16.63 8.11 6.94
CA PHE A 3 16.77 7.22 5.78
C PHE A 3 17.84 7.75 4.81
N PRO A 4 18.48 6.88 3.98
CA PRO A 4 19.36 7.34 2.90
C PRO A 4 18.68 8.41 2.01
N ALA A 5 19.47 9.36 1.52
CA ALA A 5 18.93 10.54 0.79
C ALA A 5 18.14 10.18 -0.50
N PHE A 6 18.37 9.00 -1.05
CA PHE A 6 17.64 8.49 -2.23
C PHE A 6 16.30 7.81 -1.87
N VAL A 7 15.94 7.73 -0.59
CA VAL A 7 14.71 7.10 -0.10
C VAL A 7 13.65 8.15 0.13
N HIS A 8 12.52 7.98 -0.54
CA HIS A 8 11.29 8.74 -0.35
C HIS A 8 10.30 7.93 0.48
N THR A 9 9.71 8.53 1.50
CA THR A 9 8.80 7.82 2.39
C THR A 9 7.77 8.75 3.02
N ILE A 10 6.62 8.19 3.41
CA ILE A 10 5.52 8.90 4.07
C ILE A 10 5.89 9.46 5.46
N THR A 11 7.01 9.03 6.04
CA THR A 11 7.51 9.50 7.34
C THR A 11 9.03 9.61 7.31
N SER A 12 9.56 10.65 7.92
CA SER A 12 11.01 10.90 8.02
C SER A 12 11.69 10.16 9.19
N THR A 13 10.93 9.43 10.02
CA THR A 13 11.48 8.73 11.16
C THR A 13 11.83 7.29 10.83
N ILE A 14 13.00 6.85 11.29
CA ILE A 14 13.45 5.45 11.25
C ILE A 14 13.14 4.70 12.55
N ASP A 15 12.61 5.40 13.57
CA ASP A 15 12.26 4.76 14.85
C ASP A 15 11.11 3.78 14.62
N GLU A 16 11.37 2.50 14.81
CA GLU A 16 10.35 1.44 14.69
C GLU A 16 9.17 1.68 15.63
N ALA A 17 9.39 2.29 16.80
CA ALA A 17 8.32 2.66 17.72
C ALA A 17 7.37 3.73 17.16
N ALA A 18 7.84 4.50 16.16
CA ALA A 18 7.02 5.49 15.46
C ALA A 18 6.23 4.90 14.27
N TRP A 19 6.39 3.61 14.00
CA TRP A 19 5.63 2.87 13.01
C TRP A 19 4.49 2.09 13.68
N PRO A 20 3.33 2.71 13.85
CA PRO A 20 2.20 2.13 14.58
C PRO A 20 1.45 1.12 13.72
N VAL A 21 2.08 0.00 13.41
CA VAL A 21 1.58 -1.05 12.53
C VAL A 21 1.55 -2.40 13.24
N GLU A 22 0.70 -3.29 12.76
CA GLU A 22 0.51 -4.61 13.34
C GLU A 22 0.49 -5.72 12.28
N GLY A 23 0.80 -6.94 12.71
CA GLY A 23 0.70 -8.13 11.86
C GLY A 23 -0.73 -8.64 11.71
N GLN A 24 -0.97 -9.44 10.66
CA GLN A 24 -2.28 -10.02 10.38
C GLN A 24 -2.44 -11.43 10.93
N GLY A 25 -3.69 -11.84 11.09
CA GLY A 25 -4.10 -13.22 11.20
C GLY A 25 -4.47 -13.82 9.83
N TYR A 26 -5.21 -14.93 9.85
CA TYR A 26 -5.57 -15.67 8.65
C TYR A 26 -6.55 -14.87 7.77
N ASN A 27 -6.13 -14.54 6.55
CA ASN A 27 -6.91 -13.80 5.55
C ASN A 27 -7.45 -12.44 6.01
N GLU A 28 -6.77 -11.77 6.96
CA GLU A 28 -7.12 -10.45 7.48
C GLU A 28 -6.43 -9.30 6.73
N CYS A 29 -5.72 -9.57 5.62
CA CYS A 29 -4.84 -8.60 4.96
C CYS A 29 -5.53 -7.27 4.65
N GLY A 30 -6.77 -7.27 4.15
CA GLY A 30 -7.50 -6.03 3.85
C GLY A 30 -7.80 -5.19 5.08
N CYS A 31 -8.28 -5.81 6.16
CA CYS A 31 -8.56 -5.12 7.43
C CYS A 31 -7.27 -4.64 8.10
N THR A 32 -6.21 -5.46 8.07
CA THR A 32 -4.92 -5.09 8.66
C THR A 32 -4.22 -3.98 7.86
N ALA A 33 -4.27 -4.03 6.54
CA ALA A 33 -3.76 -2.94 5.71
C ALA A 33 -4.51 -1.63 5.96
N ALA A 34 -5.84 -1.68 6.16
CA ALA A 34 -6.64 -0.51 6.50
C ALA A 34 -6.26 0.06 7.87
N SER A 35 -6.16 -0.77 8.93
CA SER A 35 -5.75 -0.30 10.26
C SER A 35 -4.33 0.27 10.24
N ASN A 36 -3.39 -0.39 9.58
CA ASN A 36 -2.01 0.07 9.46
C ASN A 36 -1.92 1.41 8.71
N ALA A 37 -2.61 1.56 7.58
CA ALA A 37 -2.63 2.81 6.85
C ALA A 37 -3.26 3.96 7.67
N ALA A 38 -4.36 3.70 8.38
CA ALA A 38 -4.98 4.66 9.27
C ALA A 38 -4.04 5.09 10.42
N ASN A 39 -3.35 4.14 11.04
CA ASN A 39 -2.39 4.40 12.10
C ASN A 39 -1.18 5.20 11.62
N LEU A 40 -0.68 4.93 10.40
CA LEU A 40 0.41 5.69 9.79
C LEU A 40 0.01 7.15 9.55
N ILE A 41 -1.24 7.44 9.20
CA ILE A 41 -1.76 8.80 9.05
C ILE A 41 -1.81 9.51 10.41
N VAL A 42 -2.37 8.87 11.44
CA VAL A 42 -2.51 9.49 12.77
C VAL A 42 -1.24 9.39 13.62
N ARG A 43 -0.24 8.63 13.15
CA ARG A 43 1.04 8.38 13.83
C ARG A 43 0.87 7.83 15.25
N ALA A 44 -0.10 6.93 15.42
CA ALA A 44 -0.41 6.29 16.70
C ALA A 44 -1.12 4.95 16.49
N HIS A 45 -0.96 4.01 17.42
CA HIS A 45 -1.74 2.76 17.46
C HIS A 45 -3.19 3.01 17.92
N GLN A 46 -3.93 3.79 17.15
CA GLN A 46 -5.31 4.16 17.47
C GLN A 46 -6.31 3.15 16.91
N TYR A 47 -6.00 2.56 15.77
CA TYR A 47 -6.89 1.65 15.05
C TYR A 47 -6.35 0.23 15.11
N ARG A 48 -7.22 -0.73 15.51
CA ARG A 48 -6.87 -2.15 15.60
C ARG A 48 -7.49 -2.92 14.45
N LYS A 49 -6.75 -3.85 13.86
CA LYS A 49 -7.27 -4.72 12.79
C LYS A 49 -8.54 -5.46 13.22
N ASP A 50 -8.59 -5.92 14.48
CA ASP A 50 -9.75 -6.63 15.03
C ASP A 50 -11.01 -5.78 15.04
N ASP A 51 -10.89 -4.46 15.19
CA ASP A 51 -12.02 -3.53 15.09
C ASP A 51 -12.52 -3.44 13.65
N PHE A 52 -11.60 -3.41 12.67
CA PHE A 52 -11.95 -3.43 11.26
C PHE A 52 -12.57 -4.76 10.85
N VAL A 53 -12.03 -5.90 11.30
CA VAL A 53 -12.61 -7.23 11.09
C VAL A 53 -14.03 -7.30 11.67
N ARG A 54 -14.22 -6.85 12.90
CA ARG A 54 -15.55 -6.83 13.54
C ARG A 54 -16.53 -5.92 12.80
N GLN A 55 -16.10 -4.75 12.34
CA GLN A 55 -16.92 -3.82 11.56
C GLN A 55 -17.23 -4.33 10.17
N ALA A 56 -16.33 -5.06 9.54
CA ALA A 56 -16.59 -5.74 8.26
C ALA A 56 -17.71 -6.79 8.39
N GLY A 57 -17.84 -7.40 9.58
CA GLY A 57 -18.94 -8.31 9.90
C GLY A 57 -19.05 -9.45 8.88
N VAL A 58 -20.24 -9.60 8.32
CA VAL A 58 -20.55 -10.65 7.32
C VAL A 58 -19.76 -10.52 6.01
N PHE A 59 -19.13 -9.38 5.75
CA PHE A 59 -18.29 -9.15 4.57
C PHE A 59 -16.85 -9.64 4.78
N PHE A 60 -16.44 -9.94 6.01
CA PHE A 60 -15.20 -10.62 6.28
C PHE A 60 -15.42 -12.13 6.15
N GLN A 61 -14.83 -12.72 5.14
CA GLN A 61 -15.01 -14.13 4.79
C GLN A 61 -13.63 -14.80 4.69
N PRO A 62 -13.02 -15.21 5.81
CA PRO A 62 -11.66 -15.74 5.81
C PRO A 62 -11.48 -16.97 4.92
N GLN A 63 -12.51 -17.81 4.80
CA GLN A 63 -12.50 -18.98 3.93
C GLN A 63 -12.59 -18.65 2.43
N TRP A 64 -12.97 -17.40 2.08
CA TRP A 64 -13.13 -16.94 0.70
C TRP A 64 -12.15 -15.82 0.32
N GLY A 65 -11.04 -15.69 1.06
CA GLY A 65 -9.99 -14.71 0.77
C GLY A 65 -10.12 -13.37 1.51
N GLY A 66 -10.86 -13.34 2.62
CA GLY A 66 -10.86 -12.20 3.55
C GLY A 66 -11.90 -11.11 3.22
N THR A 67 -11.47 -9.85 3.22
CA THR A 67 -12.35 -8.68 3.05
C THR A 67 -12.29 -8.17 1.62
N PRO A 68 -13.44 -8.00 0.92
CA PRO A 68 -13.47 -7.38 -0.39
C PRO A 68 -12.95 -5.93 -0.36
N SER A 69 -12.20 -5.52 -1.38
CA SER A 69 -11.59 -4.20 -1.51
C SER A 69 -12.54 -3.01 -1.30
N PRO A 70 -13.80 -3.02 -1.82
CA PRO A 70 -14.74 -1.95 -1.54
C PRO A 70 -15.13 -1.82 -0.06
N ILE A 71 -15.11 -2.93 0.69
CA ILE A 71 -15.37 -2.92 2.13
C ILE A 71 -14.19 -2.29 2.87
N THR A 72 -12.95 -2.58 2.46
CA THR A 72 -11.76 -1.91 2.98
C THR A 72 -11.87 -0.39 2.84
N THR A 73 -12.27 0.10 1.66
CA THR A 73 -12.54 1.52 1.40
C THR A 73 -13.63 2.06 2.31
N TRP A 74 -14.76 1.38 2.40
CA TRP A 74 -15.89 1.78 3.25
C TRP A 74 -15.50 1.86 4.72
N LEU A 75 -14.72 0.91 5.23
CA LEU A 75 -14.22 0.91 6.60
C LEU A 75 -13.38 2.17 6.89
N LEU A 76 -12.44 2.51 6.02
CA LEU A 76 -11.63 3.72 6.15
C LEU A 76 -12.48 5.00 6.12
N GLN A 77 -13.42 5.10 5.17
CA GLN A 77 -14.34 6.25 5.07
C GLN A 77 -15.21 6.40 6.31
N ARG A 78 -15.66 5.30 6.92
CA ARG A 78 -16.42 5.30 8.15
C ARG A 78 -15.64 5.85 9.34
N HIS A 79 -14.32 5.76 9.31
CA HIS A 79 -13.43 6.36 10.31
C HIS A 79 -12.98 7.79 9.95
N GLY A 80 -13.57 8.39 8.90
CA GLY A 80 -13.30 9.77 8.50
C GLY A 80 -12.15 9.97 7.55
N PHE A 81 -11.47 8.90 7.10
CA PHE A 81 -10.40 8.98 6.12
C PHE A 81 -10.95 9.20 4.70
N GLY A 82 -10.28 10.04 3.94
CA GLY A 82 -10.52 10.21 2.53
C GLY A 82 -9.85 9.07 1.74
N THR A 83 -10.63 8.31 0.99
CA THR A 83 -10.10 7.20 0.20
C THR A 83 -11.06 6.79 -0.90
N HIS A 84 -10.54 6.13 -1.91
CA HIS A 84 -11.34 5.46 -2.94
C HIS A 84 -10.65 4.16 -3.38
N PHE A 85 -11.42 3.28 -3.97
CA PHE A 85 -10.91 2.12 -4.69
C PHE A 85 -10.70 2.49 -6.15
N GLY A 86 -9.46 2.41 -6.62
CA GLY A 86 -9.09 2.73 -7.99
C GLY A 86 -8.26 1.65 -8.66
N LYS A 87 -8.13 1.76 -9.99
CA LYS A 87 -7.26 0.93 -10.78
C LYS A 87 -6.42 1.81 -11.70
N LEU A 88 -5.11 1.69 -11.62
CA LEU A 88 -4.16 2.50 -12.38
C LEU A 88 -3.84 1.89 -13.73
N GLN A 89 -3.60 2.76 -14.72
CA GLN A 89 -3.13 2.32 -16.03
C GLN A 89 -1.67 1.86 -15.97
N PRO A 90 -1.26 0.88 -16.81
CA PRO A 90 0.10 0.36 -16.80
C PRO A 90 1.19 1.40 -17.01
N ALA A 91 0.93 2.44 -17.78
CA ALA A 91 1.90 3.50 -18.10
C ALA A 91 2.08 4.53 -16.97
N GLU A 92 1.15 4.58 -16.02
CA GLU A 92 1.04 5.72 -15.09
C GLU A 92 1.08 5.31 -13.62
N TYR A 93 0.96 4.01 -13.32
CA TYR A 93 0.82 3.57 -11.92
C TYR A 93 2.00 4.00 -11.04
N GLU A 94 3.22 3.95 -11.54
CA GLU A 94 4.40 4.33 -10.76
C GLU A 94 4.40 5.82 -10.43
N LEU A 95 4.03 6.67 -11.39
CA LEU A 95 3.96 8.12 -11.18
C LEU A 95 2.93 8.48 -10.11
N VAL A 96 1.76 7.84 -10.16
CA VAL A 96 0.69 8.06 -9.18
C VAL A 96 1.10 7.58 -7.80
N LEU A 97 1.70 6.39 -7.71
CA LEU A 97 2.14 5.85 -6.42
C LEU A 97 3.23 6.71 -5.78
N ARG A 98 4.21 7.18 -6.57
CA ARG A 98 5.27 8.06 -6.09
C ARG A 98 4.73 9.42 -5.65
N ASP A 99 3.86 10.06 -6.45
CA ASP A 99 3.23 11.33 -6.07
C ASP A 99 2.49 11.23 -4.72
N LEU A 100 1.77 10.13 -4.48
CA LEU A 100 1.09 9.90 -3.21
C LEU A 100 2.09 9.77 -2.04
N ILE A 101 3.16 9.01 -2.22
CA ILE A 101 4.21 8.84 -1.21
C ILE A 101 4.90 10.20 -0.91
N ASP A 102 5.25 10.98 -1.92
CA ASP A 102 5.88 12.31 -1.76
C ASP A 102 4.97 13.28 -0.99
N ARG A 103 3.66 13.07 -1.01
CA ARG A 103 2.67 13.82 -0.21
C ARG A 103 2.45 13.26 1.19
N GLY A 104 3.17 12.22 1.59
CA GLY A 104 2.97 11.55 2.88
C GLY A 104 1.69 10.71 2.95
N VAL A 105 1.16 10.27 1.81
CA VAL A 105 -0.08 9.50 1.71
C VAL A 105 0.24 8.00 1.58
N PRO A 106 -0.04 7.16 2.59
CA PRO A 106 0.10 5.71 2.47
C PRO A 106 -0.92 5.17 1.47
N VAL A 107 -0.48 4.17 0.68
CA VAL A 107 -1.32 3.60 -0.37
C VAL A 107 -1.49 2.11 -0.14
N ILE A 108 -2.70 1.64 0.10
CA ILE A 108 -2.97 0.20 0.10
C ILE A 108 -2.97 -0.27 -1.34
N ILE A 109 -2.18 -1.30 -1.64
CA ILE A 109 -2.11 -1.97 -2.93
C ILE A 109 -2.42 -3.46 -2.78
N GLU A 110 -2.96 -4.07 -3.82
CA GLU A 110 -3.28 -5.50 -3.84
C GLU A 110 -2.29 -6.24 -4.74
N LEU A 111 -1.41 -7.01 -4.14
CA LEU A 111 -0.49 -7.88 -4.86
C LEU A 111 -1.22 -9.14 -5.35
N GLY A 112 -1.02 -9.50 -6.60
CA GLY A 112 -1.64 -10.68 -7.22
C GLY A 112 -0.84 -11.97 -7.02
N VAL A 113 0.39 -11.86 -6.53
CA VAL A 113 1.26 -12.99 -6.21
C VAL A 113 1.83 -12.77 -4.82
N VAL A 114 1.60 -13.73 -3.95
CA VAL A 114 2.14 -13.73 -2.59
C VAL A 114 3.29 -14.72 -2.55
N LEU A 115 4.45 -14.26 -2.09
CA LEU A 115 5.56 -15.16 -1.77
C LEU A 115 5.33 -15.68 -0.34
N LEU A 116 4.84 -16.90 -0.21
CA LEU A 116 4.78 -17.61 1.06
C LEU A 116 5.99 -18.54 1.17
N SER A 117 6.86 -18.31 2.15
CA SER A 117 8.07 -19.12 2.36
C SER A 117 8.92 -19.26 1.09
N GLY A 118 9.02 -18.18 0.28
CA GLY A 118 9.76 -18.18 -0.98
C GLY A 118 9.05 -18.83 -2.17
N VAL A 119 7.85 -19.39 -1.99
CA VAL A 119 7.06 -20.00 -3.06
C VAL A 119 6.01 -19.00 -3.56
N PRO A 120 5.94 -18.71 -4.87
CA PRO A 120 4.90 -17.85 -5.41
C PRO A 120 3.54 -18.55 -5.31
N VAL A 121 2.60 -17.92 -4.61
CA VAL A 121 1.22 -18.38 -4.49
C VAL A 121 0.33 -17.35 -5.18
N SER A 122 -0.48 -17.80 -6.12
CA SER A 122 -1.49 -16.95 -6.75
C SER A 122 -2.57 -16.57 -5.71
N GLY A 123 -2.82 -15.27 -5.55
CA GLY A 123 -3.80 -14.78 -4.61
C GLY A 123 -3.83 -13.25 -4.59
N GLN A 124 -4.78 -12.68 -3.88
CA GLN A 124 -4.80 -11.24 -3.60
C GLN A 124 -4.35 -11.00 -2.17
N HIS A 125 -3.33 -10.16 -2.02
CA HIS A 125 -2.78 -9.78 -0.72
C HIS A 125 -2.68 -8.26 -0.63
N SER A 126 -3.34 -7.69 0.37
CA SER A 126 -3.32 -6.25 0.62
C SER A 126 -2.13 -5.87 1.50
N VAL A 127 -1.32 -4.94 1.02
CA VAL A 127 -0.16 -4.38 1.73
C VAL A 127 -0.23 -2.85 1.67
N VAL A 128 0.53 -2.16 2.54
CA VAL A 128 0.61 -0.70 2.51
C VAL A 128 1.94 -0.29 1.91
N LEU A 129 1.91 0.40 0.78
CA LEU A 129 3.06 1.06 0.19
C LEU A 129 3.36 2.33 0.99
N VAL A 130 4.61 2.46 1.45
CA VAL A 130 5.04 3.52 2.37
C VAL A 130 6.26 4.29 1.90
N GLY A 131 6.90 3.83 0.81
CA GLY A 131 8.08 4.51 0.28
C GLY A 131 8.55 3.92 -1.05
N TYR A 132 9.51 4.60 -1.65
CA TYR A 132 10.24 4.16 -2.82
C TYR A 132 11.67 4.71 -2.79
N SER A 133 12.58 4.18 -3.61
CA SER A 133 13.90 4.76 -3.82
C SER A 133 14.01 5.39 -5.22
N GLU A 134 14.84 6.43 -5.33
CA GLU A 134 15.47 6.75 -6.60
C GLU A 134 16.43 5.61 -7.01
N PRO A 135 16.80 5.51 -8.31
CA PRO A 135 17.81 4.53 -8.71
C PRO A 135 19.14 4.76 -7.99
N PHE A 136 19.66 3.73 -7.36
CA PHE A 136 20.96 3.75 -6.67
C PHE A 136 21.78 2.51 -6.99
N ARG A 137 23.05 2.50 -6.58
CA ARG A 137 23.90 1.30 -6.62
C ARG A 137 24.25 0.91 -5.21
N ASP A 138 24.10 -0.39 -4.92
CA ASP A 138 24.57 -0.95 -3.65
C ASP A 138 26.10 -1.16 -3.66
N HIS A 139 26.66 -1.59 -2.54
CA HIS A 139 28.09 -1.83 -2.38
C HIS A 139 28.64 -2.90 -3.35
N THR A 140 27.79 -3.74 -3.90
CA THR A 140 28.19 -4.74 -4.93
C THR A 140 28.23 -4.14 -6.33
N GLY A 141 27.79 -2.86 -6.48
CA GLY A 141 27.64 -2.19 -7.76
C GLY A 141 26.33 -2.51 -8.50
N GLN A 142 25.45 -3.32 -7.89
CA GLN A 142 24.15 -3.65 -8.47
C GLN A 142 23.24 -2.40 -8.50
N ALA A 143 22.67 -2.10 -9.67
CA ALA A 143 21.67 -1.05 -9.79
C ALA A 143 20.35 -1.52 -9.17
N ARG A 144 19.79 -0.67 -8.31
CA ARG A 144 18.54 -0.91 -7.59
C ARG A 144 17.58 0.24 -7.79
N GLU A 145 16.29 -0.07 -7.76
CA GLU A 145 15.17 0.85 -7.69
C GLU A 145 14.05 0.09 -6.97
N GLU A 146 13.65 0.57 -5.82
CA GLU A 146 12.92 -0.23 -4.83
C GLU A 146 11.64 0.46 -4.36
N TYR A 147 10.68 -0.33 -3.93
CA TYR A 147 9.44 0.07 -3.29
C TYR A 147 9.34 -0.57 -1.90
N TYR A 148 8.99 0.22 -0.90
CA TYR A 148 8.96 -0.17 0.50
C TYR A 148 7.54 -0.34 0.98
N LEU A 149 7.28 -1.48 1.63
CA LEU A 149 5.96 -1.93 2.02
C LEU A 149 5.88 -2.20 3.52
N VAL A 150 4.72 -1.95 4.09
CA VAL A 150 4.27 -2.63 5.30
C VAL A 150 3.42 -3.81 4.88
N ASP A 151 4.01 -4.99 4.99
CA ASP A 151 3.37 -6.27 4.71
C ASP A 151 3.13 -6.99 6.04
N ALA A 152 1.87 -7.03 6.45
CA ALA A 152 1.46 -7.58 7.74
C ALA A 152 1.68 -9.11 7.87
N GLN A 153 2.08 -9.78 6.79
CA GLN A 153 2.38 -11.20 6.73
C GLN A 153 3.90 -11.48 6.61
N TRP A 154 4.71 -10.46 6.46
CA TRP A 154 6.15 -10.62 6.22
C TRP A 154 6.98 -10.58 7.53
N PRO A 155 8.03 -11.42 7.70
CA PRO A 155 8.54 -12.39 6.72
C PRO A 155 7.71 -13.68 6.60
N ASP A 156 6.93 -14.01 7.60
CA ASP A 156 6.03 -15.17 7.62
C ASP A 156 4.75 -14.85 8.37
N LEU A 157 3.68 -15.59 8.11
CA LEU A 157 2.42 -15.45 8.84
C LEU A 157 2.66 -15.67 10.35
N GLY A 158 2.25 -14.67 11.14
CA GLY A 158 2.44 -14.66 12.59
C GLY A 158 3.84 -14.26 13.07
N LYS A 159 4.75 -13.87 12.16
CA LYS A 159 6.12 -13.41 12.49
C LYS A 159 6.39 -12.00 11.96
N PHE A 160 5.39 -11.15 11.98
CA PHE A 160 5.54 -9.76 11.57
C PHE A 160 6.69 -9.08 12.32
N SER A 161 7.61 -8.43 11.58
CA SER A 161 8.72 -7.65 12.14
C SER A 161 9.10 -6.51 11.21
N LEU A 162 9.24 -5.31 11.76
CA LEU A 162 9.73 -4.14 11.03
C LEU A 162 11.24 -4.19 10.75
N SER A 163 12.02 -4.88 11.59
CA SER A 163 13.46 -5.03 11.39
C SER A 163 13.84 -5.91 10.18
N SER A 164 12.87 -6.53 9.52
CA SER A 164 13.12 -7.38 8.34
C SER A 164 13.64 -6.62 7.12
N ASN A 165 13.64 -5.29 7.15
CA ASN A 165 14.03 -4.44 6.02
C ASN A 165 15.29 -3.62 6.30
N ASN A 166 16.17 -4.16 7.13
CA ASN A 166 17.41 -3.51 7.53
C ASN A 166 18.60 -4.23 6.88
N TRP A 167 19.48 -3.49 6.20
CA TRP A 167 20.67 -4.05 5.55
C TRP A 167 21.74 -2.98 5.29
N ASP A 168 23.00 -3.42 5.20
CA ASP A 168 24.15 -2.58 4.85
C ASP A 168 24.18 -2.39 3.33
N TYR A 169 23.70 -1.22 2.84
CA TYR A 169 23.58 -0.96 1.41
C TYR A 169 24.88 -0.40 0.79
N ASP A 170 25.73 0.28 1.57
CA ASP A 170 26.94 0.92 1.08
C ASP A 170 28.23 0.16 1.44
N GLY A 171 28.12 -0.88 2.25
CA GLY A 171 29.23 -1.79 2.59
C GLY A 171 30.17 -1.23 3.64
N ASP A 172 29.75 -0.26 4.44
CA ASP A 172 30.55 0.33 5.51
C ASP A 172 30.53 -0.49 6.81
N GLY A 173 29.72 -1.54 6.87
CA GLY A 173 29.54 -2.44 8.01
C GLY A 173 28.46 -1.98 9.00
N ALA A 174 27.84 -0.84 8.77
CA ALA A 174 26.64 -0.42 9.48
C ALA A 174 25.38 -0.97 8.79
N VAL A 175 24.31 -1.15 9.53
CA VAL A 175 23.02 -1.59 9.00
C VAL A 175 22.09 -0.39 8.94
N GLU A 176 21.65 -0.05 7.74
CA GLU A 176 20.65 0.99 7.53
C GLU A 176 19.24 0.43 7.65
N HIS A 177 18.36 1.30 8.14
CA HIS A 177 16.94 1.03 8.19
C HIS A 177 16.26 1.56 6.93
N PHE A 178 15.37 0.76 6.36
CA PHE A 178 14.53 1.15 5.24
C PHE A 178 13.07 1.20 5.67
N PRO A 179 12.21 1.98 4.98
CA PRO A 179 10.80 2.11 5.37
C PRO A 179 10.04 0.77 5.30
N GLY A 180 9.13 0.55 6.24
CA GLY A 180 8.33 -0.67 6.30
C GLY A 180 9.15 -1.90 6.67
N ASN A 181 8.66 -3.08 6.29
CA ASN A 181 9.28 -4.36 6.62
C ASN A 181 9.56 -5.26 5.42
N ARG A 182 9.20 -4.82 4.22
CA ARG A 182 9.41 -5.57 2.98
C ARG A 182 9.80 -4.63 1.85
N THR A 183 10.81 -5.05 1.09
CA THR A 183 11.25 -4.36 -0.13
C THR A 183 10.89 -5.20 -1.35
N LEU A 184 10.38 -4.54 -2.39
CA LEU A 184 10.25 -5.10 -3.73
C LEU A 184 11.05 -4.25 -4.70
N SER A 185 11.87 -4.89 -5.55
CA SER A 185 12.43 -4.16 -6.68
C SER A 185 11.31 -3.70 -7.62
N ARG A 186 11.59 -2.69 -8.44
CA ARG A 186 10.65 -2.21 -9.47
C ARG A 186 10.12 -3.34 -10.36
N ALA A 187 10.99 -4.29 -10.73
CA ALA A 187 10.58 -5.45 -11.52
C ALA A 187 9.65 -6.37 -10.73
N GLN A 188 9.98 -6.67 -9.48
CA GLN A 188 9.15 -7.50 -8.61
C GLN A 188 7.78 -6.85 -8.36
N LEU A 189 7.72 -5.53 -8.11
CA LEU A 189 6.45 -4.83 -7.96
C LEU A 189 5.61 -4.95 -9.24
N ARG A 190 6.19 -4.68 -10.40
CA ARG A 190 5.49 -4.80 -11.69
C ARG A 190 4.88 -6.19 -11.87
N ASP A 191 5.61 -7.23 -11.55
CA ASP A 191 5.19 -8.62 -11.75
C ASP A 191 4.19 -9.07 -10.68
N ALA A 192 4.34 -8.61 -9.42
CA ALA A 192 3.44 -8.92 -8.32
C ALA A 192 2.16 -8.07 -8.28
N TYR A 193 2.10 -7.00 -9.09
CA TYR A 193 1.00 -6.01 -9.06
C TYR A 193 0.22 -5.94 -10.39
N PRO A 194 -0.26 -7.06 -10.92
CA PRO A 194 -0.92 -7.10 -12.24
C PRO A 194 -2.27 -6.37 -12.25
N MET A 195 -2.98 -6.35 -11.12
CA MET A 195 -4.30 -5.71 -11.01
C MET A 195 -4.23 -4.20 -10.95
N ARG A 196 -3.14 -3.64 -10.44
CA ARG A 196 -2.90 -2.19 -10.24
C ARG A 196 -4.03 -1.50 -9.48
N THR A 197 -4.67 -2.23 -8.57
CA THR A 197 -5.69 -1.70 -7.66
C THR A 197 -5.03 -0.94 -6.54
N TYR A 198 -5.52 0.24 -6.20
CA TYR A 198 -4.95 1.09 -5.16
C TYR A 198 -6.03 1.78 -4.34
N PHE A 199 -5.68 2.08 -3.09
CA PHE A 199 -6.51 2.82 -2.14
C PHE A 199 -5.60 3.84 -1.46
N PRO A 200 -5.55 5.09 -1.90
CA PRO A 200 -4.81 6.12 -1.20
C PRO A 200 -5.57 6.46 0.09
N VAL A 201 -4.87 6.65 1.20
CA VAL A 201 -5.50 6.95 2.49
C VAL A 201 -5.08 8.35 2.92
N PHE A 202 -6.02 9.31 2.79
CA PHE A 202 -5.81 10.70 3.19
C PHE A 202 -6.36 10.95 4.59
N PRO A 203 -5.81 11.95 5.32
CA PRO A 203 -6.32 12.31 6.64
C PRO A 203 -7.80 12.66 6.64
N THR A 204 -8.28 13.32 5.58
CA THR A 204 -9.68 13.73 5.44
C THR A 204 -10.22 13.49 4.02
N GLN A 205 -11.55 13.45 3.89
CA GLN A 205 -12.19 13.39 2.59
C GLN A 205 -11.90 14.64 1.74
N SER A 206 -11.72 15.79 2.37
CA SER A 206 -11.39 17.03 1.66
C SER A 206 -10.02 16.98 0.99
N ASP A 207 -9.00 16.44 1.69
CA ASP A 207 -7.66 16.27 1.14
C ASP A 207 -7.66 15.30 -0.04
N HIS A 208 -8.39 14.19 0.11
CA HIS A 208 -8.61 13.23 -0.97
C HIS A 208 -9.25 13.89 -2.19
N ASP A 209 -10.35 14.63 -2.01
CA ASP A 209 -11.10 15.24 -3.11
C ASP A 209 -10.30 16.33 -3.81
N LEU A 210 -9.45 17.04 -3.08
CA LEU A 210 -8.52 18.03 -3.64
C LEU A 210 -7.50 17.35 -4.55
N TRP A 211 -6.82 16.32 -4.04
CA TRP A 211 -5.84 15.55 -4.81
C TRP A 211 -6.51 14.91 -6.04
N TYR A 212 -7.66 14.27 -5.84
CA TYR A 212 -8.37 13.53 -6.87
C TYR A 212 -8.78 14.42 -8.06
N ARG A 213 -9.28 15.64 -7.79
CA ARG A 213 -9.64 16.61 -8.84
C ARG A 213 -8.44 17.08 -9.65
N GLN A 214 -7.26 17.13 -9.05
CA GLN A 214 -6.04 17.61 -9.70
C GLN A 214 -5.34 16.53 -10.54
N HIS A 215 -5.39 15.27 -10.08
CA HIS A 215 -4.52 14.21 -10.57
C HIS A 215 -5.25 13.08 -11.27
N VAL A 216 -6.51 12.85 -10.94
CA VAL A 216 -7.28 11.73 -11.46
C VAL A 216 -8.56 12.23 -12.12
N GLN A 217 -8.61 12.21 -13.45
CA GLN A 217 -9.85 12.46 -14.18
C GLN A 217 -10.64 11.16 -14.20
N VAL A 218 -11.71 11.11 -13.41
CA VAL A 218 -12.60 9.95 -13.33
C VAL A 218 -13.65 10.02 -14.41
N GLU A 219 -13.66 9.09 -15.31
CA GLU A 219 -14.80 8.92 -16.22
C GLU A 219 -15.97 8.19 -15.56
N ARG A 220 -15.67 7.27 -14.65
CA ARG A 220 -16.71 6.55 -13.89
C ARG A 220 -16.19 6.17 -12.51
N ARG A 221 -16.83 6.67 -11.46
CA ARG A 221 -16.76 6.03 -10.14
C ARG A 221 -17.45 4.69 -10.27
N VAL A 222 -16.79 3.61 -9.86
CA VAL A 222 -17.44 2.31 -9.78
C VAL A 222 -18.41 2.35 -8.61
N PRO A 223 -19.72 2.21 -8.82
CA PRO A 223 -20.63 2.03 -7.71
C PRO A 223 -20.21 0.81 -6.89
N LEU A 224 -20.32 0.87 -5.57
CA LEU A 224 -19.93 -0.22 -4.66
C LEU A 224 -20.46 -1.59 -5.13
N LEU A 225 -21.72 -1.61 -5.63
CA LEU A 225 -22.36 -2.82 -6.15
C LEU A 225 -21.75 -3.36 -7.46
N SER A 226 -21.22 -2.51 -8.33
CA SER A 226 -20.57 -2.98 -9.56
C SER A 226 -19.16 -3.49 -9.31
N ALA A 227 -18.45 -2.94 -8.34
CA ALA A 227 -17.18 -3.48 -7.86
C ALA A 227 -17.36 -4.87 -7.23
N PHE A 228 -18.46 -5.08 -6.50
CA PHE A 228 -18.84 -6.39 -5.98
C PHE A 228 -19.16 -7.38 -7.10
N LYS A 229 -19.98 -6.98 -8.08
CA LYS A 229 -20.31 -7.83 -9.23
C LYS A 229 -19.08 -8.18 -10.07
N GLY A 230 -18.17 -7.23 -10.27
CA GLY A 230 -16.93 -7.47 -11.00
C GLY A 230 -16.04 -8.52 -10.38
N ARG A 231 -15.97 -8.59 -9.04
CA ARG A 231 -15.20 -9.59 -8.31
C ARG A 231 -15.86 -10.98 -8.33
N LEU A 232 -17.19 -11.03 -8.23
CA LEU A 232 -17.96 -12.28 -8.28
C LEU A 232 -18.08 -12.88 -9.69
N LEU A 233 -17.96 -12.06 -10.73
CA LEU A 233 -18.20 -12.45 -12.12
C LEU A 233 -16.96 -12.35 -13.02
N SER A 234 -15.76 -12.24 -12.44
CA SER A 234 -14.47 -12.13 -13.16
C SER A 234 -14.41 -11.05 -14.28
N GLY A 235 -15.37 -10.15 -14.33
CA GLY A 235 -15.49 -9.15 -15.39
C GLY A 235 -15.06 -7.73 -15.00
N ALA A 236 -14.12 -7.55 -14.09
CA ALA A 236 -13.75 -6.25 -13.52
C ALA A 236 -13.01 -5.29 -14.50
N ASN A 237 -13.26 -5.37 -15.79
CA ASN A 237 -12.54 -4.54 -16.76
C ASN A 237 -13.00 -3.07 -16.83
N ASP A 238 -14.08 -2.70 -16.16
CA ASP A 238 -14.69 -1.38 -16.32
C ASP A 238 -14.35 -0.38 -15.20
N THR A 239 -13.44 -0.74 -14.29
CA THR A 239 -13.11 0.09 -13.11
C THR A 239 -11.83 0.88 -13.27
N TRP A 240 -11.55 1.38 -14.45
CA TRP A 240 -10.35 2.16 -14.69
C TRP A 240 -10.50 3.56 -14.11
N ILE A 241 -9.67 3.87 -13.13
CA ILE A 241 -9.38 5.23 -12.68
C ILE A 241 -7.90 5.42 -12.92
N GLY A 242 -7.53 6.30 -13.81
CA GLY A 242 -6.13 6.63 -14.07
C GLY A 242 -6.00 8.11 -14.36
N PRO A 243 -4.84 8.70 -14.14
CA PRO A 243 -4.59 10.07 -14.55
C PRO A 243 -4.70 10.14 -16.08
N ARG A 244 -5.43 11.13 -16.59
CA ARG A 244 -5.54 11.40 -18.03
C ARG A 244 -4.42 12.28 -18.56
N ARG A 245 -3.63 12.88 -17.66
CA ARG A 245 -2.50 13.75 -18.00
C ARG A 245 -1.32 13.41 -17.11
N ALA A 246 -0.12 13.67 -17.62
CA ALA A 246 1.08 13.64 -16.79
C ALA A 246 0.86 14.49 -15.54
N LEU A 247 1.24 13.97 -14.40
CA LEU A 247 1.16 14.65 -13.13
C LEU A 247 1.99 15.94 -13.22
N ALA A 248 1.35 17.09 -13.12
CA ALA A 248 2.05 18.34 -12.99
C ALA A 248 2.55 18.47 -11.54
N PRO A 249 3.80 18.92 -11.32
CA PRO A 249 4.25 19.23 -9.97
C PRO A 249 3.34 20.28 -9.37
N LEU A 250 2.94 20.08 -8.10
CA LEU A 250 2.20 21.11 -7.37
C LEU A 250 3.09 22.34 -7.17
N PRO A 251 2.54 23.57 -7.26
CA PRO A 251 3.24 24.72 -6.79
C PRO A 251 3.55 24.56 -5.30
N ALA A 252 4.78 24.97 -4.93
CA ALA A 252 5.31 24.95 -3.58
C ALA A 252 4.44 25.76 -2.59
#